data_7c42532d69e86a688dbe08f92918e871
#
_entry.id   7c42532d69e86a688dbe08f92918e871
#
_cell.length_a   1.000
_cell.length_b   1.000
_cell.length_c   1.000
_cell.angle_alpha   90.00
_cell.angle_beta   90.00
_cell.angle_gamma   90.00
#
_symmetry.space_group_name_H-M   'P 1'
#
loop_
_entity.id
_entity.type
_entity.pdbx_description
1 polymer ?
#
loop_
_entity_poly.entity_id
_entity_poly.type
_entity_poly.pdbx_seq_one_letter_code
_entity_poly.pdbx_strand_id
1 'polypeptide(L)'
;YVTLKTNSSHCGNGLTFTIGRGNELCVAAVNAMKYMLIDRDFTEITKNLGEFWRSIVSDSQLRWVGPEKGVIHLATAAIVNAVWDLYAKVEGKPLWKLLVDMSPEELVRSIDFRYITDVITPQDALEILEINLTTREKRESEILSQGYPAYTTSAGWLGYSDQKIESLCRESVDKGWTHFKMKVGGKIEDDIRRASIMRNAIGPDRKL
;
A
#
# COMPACT_ATOMS: atom_id res chain seq x y z
N TYR A 1 -4.95 -10.32 -10.17
CA TYR A 1 -3.51 -10.57 -10.22
C TYR A 1 -2.98 -10.23 -11.62
N VAL A 2 -1.91 -9.46 -11.66
CA VAL A 2 -1.22 -9.05 -12.89
C VAL A 2 0.22 -9.53 -12.83
N THR A 3 0.70 -10.13 -13.92
CA THR A 3 2.12 -10.39 -14.15
C THR A 3 2.56 -9.64 -15.40
N LEU A 4 3.48 -8.70 -15.22
CA LEU A 4 4.17 -8.03 -16.32
C LEU A 4 5.40 -8.84 -16.70
N LYS A 5 5.43 -9.30 -17.95
CA LYS A 5 6.58 -9.99 -18.52
C LYS A 5 7.35 -9.01 -19.39
N THR A 6 8.67 -9.10 -19.36
CA THR A 6 9.58 -8.30 -20.20
C THR A 6 10.36 -9.21 -21.13
N ASN A 7 11.14 -8.61 -22.01
CA ASN A 7 12.13 -9.32 -22.83
C ASN A 7 13.37 -9.76 -22.04
N SER A 8 13.45 -9.43 -20.74
CA SER A 8 14.49 -9.90 -19.83
C SER A 8 13.98 -11.07 -18.94
N SER A 9 14.83 -11.55 -18.04
CA SER A 9 14.44 -12.57 -17.03
C SER A 9 13.52 -12.05 -15.91
N HIS A 10 13.35 -10.72 -15.80
CA HIS A 10 12.54 -10.12 -14.74
C HIS A 10 11.06 -10.05 -15.11
N CYS A 11 10.22 -10.29 -14.14
CA CYS A 11 8.78 -10.05 -14.23
C CYS A 11 8.26 -9.33 -12.98
N GLY A 12 7.28 -8.47 -13.17
CA GLY A 12 6.61 -7.74 -12.10
C GLY A 12 5.25 -8.34 -11.78
N ASN A 13 4.90 -8.35 -10.50
CA ASN A 13 3.65 -8.91 -10.01
C ASN A 13 2.86 -7.87 -9.22
N GLY A 14 1.57 -7.74 -9.49
CA GLY A 14 0.68 -6.82 -8.80
C GLY A 14 -0.67 -7.44 -8.47
N LEU A 15 -1.26 -6.98 -7.39
CA LEU A 15 -2.51 -7.51 -6.86
C LEU A 15 -3.50 -6.38 -6.60
N THR A 16 -4.76 -6.62 -6.89
CA THR A 16 -5.90 -5.91 -6.33
C THR A 16 -6.95 -6.91 -5.87
N PHE A 17 -7.87 -6.48 -5.03
CA PHE A 17 -8.98 -7.32 -4.56
C PHE A 17 -10.22 -6.49 -4.28
N THR A 18 -11.37 -7.15 -4.27
CA THR A 18 -12.64 -6.60 -3.81
C THR A 18 -13.00 -7.16 -2.42
N ILE A 19 -14.13 -6.72 -1.87
CA ILE A 19 -14.62 -7.24 -0.58
C ILE A 19 -15.39 -8.58 -0.77
N GLY A 20 -15.28 -9.22 -1.92
CA GLY A 20 -15.84 -10.56 -2.18
C GLY A 20 -16.56 -10.72 -3.52
N ARG A 21 -17.10 -9.67 -4.11
CA ARG A 21 -17.81 -9.71 -5.41
C ARG A 21 -17.19 -8.71 -6.38
N GLY A 22 -17.27 -8.99 -7.69
CA GLY A 22 -16.82 -8.09 -8.74
C GLY A 22 -15.35 -8.22 -9.10
N ASN A 23 -14.66 -9.28 -8.66
CA ASN A 23 -13.27 -9.55 -9.08
C ASN A 23 -13.17 -9.71 -10.61
N GLU A 24 -14.19 -10.30 -11.24
CA GLU A 24 -14.30 -10.44 -12.69
C GLU A 24 -14.34 -9.09 -13.41
N LEU A 25 -14.93 -8.05 -12.80
CA LEU A 25 -14.93 -6.69 -13.35
C LEU A 25 -13.52 -6.08 -13.30
N CYS A 26 -12.78 -6.31 -12.23
CA CYS A 26 -11.39 -5.88 -12.12
C CYS A 26 -10.51 -6.58 -13.17
N VAL A 27 -10.72 -7.88 -13.39
CA VAL A 27 -10.00 -8.64 -14.43
C VAL A 27 -10.32 -8.10 -15.83
N ALA A 28 -11.59 -7.82 -16.12
CA ALA A 28 -12.02 -7.21 -17.39
C ALA A 28 -11.37 -5.84 -17.60
N ALA A 29 -11.34 -5.00 -16.56
CA ALA A 29 -10.72 -3.67 -16.61
C ALA A 29 -9.20 -3.77 -16.85
N VAL A 30 -8.49 -4.67 -16.15
CA VAL A 30 -7.06 -4.93 -16.38
C VAL A 30 -6.81 -5.32 -17.84
N ASN A 31 -7.64 -6.23 -18.40
CA ASN A 31 -7.53 -6.65 -19.79
C ASN A 31 -7.80 -5.51 -20.77
N ALA A 32 -8.76 -4.63 -20.47
CA ALA A 32 -9.05 -3.45 -21.28
C ALA A 32 -7.89 -2.43 -21.27
N MET A 33 -7.12 -2.36 -20.16
CA MET A 33 -6.02 -1.41 -19.98
C MET A 33 -4.67 -1.93 -20.46
N LYS A 34 -4.53 -3.21 -20.80
CA LYS A 34 -3.23 -3.84 -21.11
C LYS A 34 -2.47 -3.16 -22.28
N TYR A 35 -3.17 -2.56 -23.25
CA TYR A 35 -2.55 -1.86 -24.38
C TYR A 35 -1.72 -0.65 -23.94
N MET A 36 -1.97 -0.12 -22.75
CA MET A 36 -1.21 1.00 -22.18
C MET A 36 0.21 0.59 -21.73
N LEU A 37 0.49 -0.73 -21.65
CA LEU A 37 1.78 -1.27 -21.19
C LEU A 37 2.48 -2.13 -22.23
N ILE A 38 1.71 -2.81 -23.10
CA ILE A 38 2.30 -3.70 -24.11
C ILE A 38 3.23 -2.89 -25.03
N ASP A 39 4.42 -3.44 -25.28
CA ASP A 39 5.46 -2.86 -26.14
C ASP A 39 5.97 -1.48 -25.69
N ARG A 40 5.71 -1.10 -24.43
CA ARG A 40 6.29 0.11 -23.85
C ARG A 40 7.70 -0.14 -23.32
N ASP A 41 8.56 0.85 -23.48
CA ASP A 41 9.86 0.87 -22.83
C ASP A 41 9.68 1.07 -21.31
N PHE A 42 10.20 0.14 -20.53
CA PHE A 42 10.12 0.16 -19.09
C PHE A 42 10.86 1.37 -18.48
N THR A 43 11.98 1.77 -19.08
CA THR A 43 12.75 2.93 -18.59
C THR A 43 11.96 4.24 -18.75
N GLU A 44 11.15 4.36 -19.80
CA GLU A 44 10.28 5.53 -19.97
C GLU A 44 9.15 5.58 -18.93
N ILE A 45 8.62 4.42 -18.54
CA ILE A 45 7.61 4.34 -17.47
C ILE A 45 8.21 4.77 -16.12
N THR A 46 9.41 4.27 -15.79
CA THR A 46 10.03 4.53 -14.47
C THR A 46 10.60 5.93 -14.33
N LYS A 47 10.87 6.66 -15.39
CA LYS A 47 11.29 8.06 -15.36
C LYS A 47 10.27 8.98 -14.68
N ASN A 48 8.97 8.70 -14.83
CA ASN A 48 7.90 9.51 -14.24
C ASN A 48 6.67 8.63 -13.94
N LEU A 49 6.73 7.96 -12.82
CA LEU A 49 5.66 7.05 -12.38
C LEU A 49 4.35 7.78 -12.03
N GLY A 50 4.42 9.04 -11.58
CA GLY A 50 3.24 9.86 -11.35
C GLY A 50 2.49 10.18 -12.64
N GLU A 51 3.21 10.52 -13.72
CA GLU A 51 2.61 10.72 -15.04
C GLU A 51 2.09 9.42 -15.65
N PHE A 52 2.82 8.33 -15.49
CA PHE A 52 2.35 7.01 -15.91
C PHE A 52 1.03 6.66 -15.22
N TRP A 53 0.94 6.81 -13.89
CA TRP A 53 -0.28 6.59 -13.13
C TRP A 53 -1.42 7.47 -13.65
N ARG A 54 -1.16 8.77 -13.82
CA ARG A 54 -2.13 9.72 -14.36
C ARG A 54 -2.64 9.31 -15.74
N SER A 55 -1.76 8.86 -16.63
CA SER A 55 -2.14 8.44 -17.98
C SER A 55 -3.12 7.28 -17.97
N ILE A 56 -2.91 6.31 -17.08
CA ILE A 56 -3.79 5.15 -16.93
C ILE A 56 -5.17 5.54 -16.40
N VAL A 57 -5.23 6.34 -15.33
CA VAL A 57 -6.51 6.71 -14.70
C VAL A 57 -7.28 7.79 -15.46
N SER A 58 -6.64 8.44 -16.42
CA SER A 58 -7.27 9.50 -17.24
C SER A 58 -7.67 9.06 -18.63
N ASP A 59 -7.66 7.75 -18.91
CA ASP A 59 -8.07 7.23 -20.22
C ASP A 59 -9.48 7.69 -20.57
N SER A 60 -9.61 8.40 -21.69
CA SER A 60 -10.88 9.01 -22.12
C SER A 60 -11.93 7.98 -22.50
N GLN A 61 -11.53 6.76 -22.88
CA GLN A 61 -12.43 5.71 -23.35
C GLN A 61 -12.93 4.82 -22.20
N LEU A 62 -12.19 4.76 -21.08
CA LEU A 62 -12.54 3.90 -19.95
C LEU A 62 -13.03 4.66 -18.70
N ARG A 63 -12.91 5.99 -18.69
CA ARG A 63 -13.30 6.80 -17.51
C ARG A 63 -14.76 6.66 -17.07
N TRP A 64 -15.66 6.29 -17.99
CA TRP A 64 -17.06 6.04 -17.67
C TRP A 64 -17.29 4.79 -16.79
N VAL A 65 -16.30 3.91 -16.69
CA VAL A 65 -16.31 2.70 -15.82
C VAL A 65 -15.93 3.05 -14.37
N GLY A 66 -15.92 4.29 -14.00
CA GLY A 66 -15.50 4.76 -12.67
C GLY A 66 -14.02 5.04 -12.60
N PRO A 67 -13.57 6.17 -13.17
CA PRO A 67 -12.14 6.52 -13.22
C PRO A 67 -11.54 6.83 -11.86
N GLU A 68 -12.33 7.43 -10.99
CA GLU A 68 -11.88 7.81 -9.64
C GLU A 68 -12.55 6.91 -8.60
N LYS A 69 -11.73 6.18 -7.82
CA LYS A 69 -12.16 5.30 -6.73
C LYS A 69 -13.05 4.11 -7.13
N GLY A 70 -13.12 3.79 -8.43
CA GLY A 70 -13.92 2.68 -8.97
C GLY A 70 -13.06 1.54 -9.52
N VAL A 71 -13.65 0.76 -10.44
CA VAL A 71 -13.03 -0.42 -11.07
C VAL A 71 -11.70 -0.08 -11.74
N ILE A 72 -11.62 1.07 -12.44
CA ILE A 72 -10.38 1.50 -13.10
C ILE A 72 -9.27 1.72 -12.10
N HIS A 73 -9.53 2.34 -10.93
CA HIS A 73 -8.52 2.49 -9.89
C HIS A 73 -8.07 1.15 -9.29
N LEU A 74 -8.98 0.20 -9.10
CA LEU A 74 -8.63 -1.14 -8.65
C LEU A 74 -7.76 -1.87 -9.66
N ALA A 75 -8.09 -1.78 -10.94
CA ALA A 75 -7.27 -2.35 -12.01
C ALA A 75 -5.91 -1.66 -12.11
N THR A 76 -5.89 -0.32 -12.04
CA THR A 76 -4.65 0.48 -12.01
C THR A 76 -3.75 0.08 -10.85
N ALA A 77 -4.32 -0.17 -9.66
CA ALA A 77 -3.54 -0.62 -8.50
C ALA A 77 -2.76 -1.92 -8.78
N ALA A 78 -3.41 -2.91 -9.40
CA ALA A 78 -2.73 -4.15 -9.78
C ALA A 78 -1.62 -3.91 -10.81
N ILE A 79 -1.87 -3.06 -11.80
CA ILE A 79 -0.91 -2.72 -12.85
C ILE A 79 0.28 -1.96 -12.28
N VAL A 80 0.04 -0.88 -11.54
CA VAL A 80 1.08 -0.02 -10.98
C VAL A 80 1.92 -0.77 -9.94
N ASN A 81 1.30 -1.62 -9.11
CA ASN A 81 2.05 -2.47 -8.19
C ASN A 81 2.95 -3.46 -8.93
N ALA A 82 2.51 -4.00 -10.07
CA ALA A 82 3.36 -4.85 -10.90
C ALA A 82 4.54 -4.09 -11.52
N VAL A 83 4.35 -2.82 -11.89
CA VAL A 83 5.45 -1.94 -12.37
C VAL A 83 6.46 -1.67 -11.26
N TRP A 84 6.01 -1.35 -10.05
CA TRP A 84 6.88 -1.13 -8.90
C TRP A 84 7.65 -2.40 -8.49
N ASP A 85 7.00 -3.57 -8.50
CA ASP A 85 7.65 -4.85 -8.23
C ASP A 85 8.73 -5.18 -9.28
N LEU A 86 8.41 -4.92 -10.55
CA LEU A 86 9.39 -5.07 -11.63
C LEU A 86 10.58 -4.13 -11.43
N TYR A 87 10.33 -2.85 -11.11
CA TYR A 87 11.37 -1.86 -10.90
C TYR A 87 12.30 -2.27 -9.75
N ALA A 88 11.74 -2.66 -8.62
CA ALA A 88 12.50 -3.14 -7.48
C ALA A 88 13.38 -4.36 -7.84
N LYS A 89 12.86 -5.30 -8.62
CA LYS A 89 13.60 -6.48 -9.08
C LYS A 89 14.71 -6.14 -10.06
N VAL A 90 14.49 -5.24 -10.99
CA VAL A 90 15.51 -4.77 -11.94
C VAL A 90 16.67 -4.10 -11.19
N GLU A 91 16.35 -3.30 -10.17
CA GLU A 91 17.35 -2.64 -9.32
C GLU A 91 17.98 -3.58 -8.25
N GLY A 92 17.52 -4.82 -8.15
CA GLY A 92 18.00 -5.79 -7.17
C GLY A 92 17.73 -5.40 -5.70
N LYS A 93 16.69 -4.61 -5.46
CA LYS A 93 16.36 -4.04 -4.16
C LYS A 93 14.92 -4.39 -3.75
N PRO A 94 14.61 -4.56 -2.47
CA PRO A 94 13.21 -4.52 -2.04
C PRO A 94 12.64 -3.11 -2.26
N LEU A 95 11.33 -3.02 -2.49
CA LEU A 95 10.68 -1.75 -2.85
C LEU A 95 10.96 -0.62 -1.84
N TRP A 96 10.94 -0.92 -0.54
CA TRP A 96 11.22 0.11 0.47
C TRP A 96 12.64 0.71 0.31
N LYS A 97 13.63 -0.13 -0.04
CA LYS A 97 15.00 0.33 -0.25
C LYS A 97 15.15 1.12 -1.53
N LEU A 98 14.47 0.69 -2.60
CA LEU A 98 14.39 1.45 -3.84
C LEU A 98 13.87 2.87 -3.58
N LEU A 99 12.77 3.01 -2.84
CA LEU A 99 12.18 4.32 -2.51
C LEU A 99 13.10 5.18 -1.62
N VAL A 100 13.78 4.57 -0.65
CA VAL A 100 14.74 5.27 0.23
C VAL A 100 15.96 5.76 -0.56
N ASP A 101 16.40 5.03 -1.57
CA ASP A 101 17.57 5.37 -2.38
C ASP A 101 17.28 6.39 -3.49
N MET A 102 16.02 6.60 -3.84
CA MET A 102 15.63 7.63 -4.82
C MET A 102 16.09 9.02 -4.37
N SER A 103 16.46 9.86 -5.33
CA SER A 103 16.61 11.29 -5.05
C SER A 103 15.26 11.92 -4.70
N PRO A 104 15.25 13.07 -4.01
CA PRO A 104 14.01 13.81 -3.76
C PRO A 104 13.21 14.08 -5.03
N GLU A 105 13.87 14.45 -6.13
CA GLU A 105 13.23 14.73 -7.41
C GLU A 105 12.61 13.48 -8.05
N GLU A 106 13.29 12.32 -7.97
CA GLU A 106 12.76 11.05 -8.46
C GLU A 106 11.52 10.64 -7.68
N LEU A 107 11.56 10.78 -6.35
CA LEU A 107 10.43 10.44 -5.50
C LEU A 107 9.24 11.39 -5.75
N VAL A 108 9.47 12.70 -5.88
CA VAL A 108 8.42 13.67 -6.22
C VAL A 108 7.80 13.35 -7.58
N ARG A 109 8.58 12.97 -8.59
CA ARG A 109 8.04 12.55 -9.90
C ARG A 109 7.23 11.25 -9.85
N SER A 110 7.29 10.49 -8.77
CA SER A 110 6.43 9.30 -8.61
C SER A 110 5.03 9.62 -8.07
N ILE A 111 4.76 10.87 -7.70
CA ILE A 111 3.52 11.31 -7.05
C ILE A 111 2.67 12.13 -8.02
N ASP A 112 1.38 11.86 -8.06
CA ASP A 112 0.40 12.74 -8.70
C ASP A 112 -0.17 13.73 -7.68
N PHE A 113 0.23 14.99 -7.78
CA PHE A 113 -0.17 16.07 -6.87
C PHE A 113 -1.54 16.67 -7.18
N ARG A 114 -2.24 16.21 -8.21
CA ARG A 114 -3.47 16.82 -8.74
C ARG A 114 -4.52 17.22 -7.70
N TYR A 115 -4.64 16.46 -6.63
CA TYR A 115 -5.68 16.66 -5.61
C TYR A 115 -5.17 17.14 -4.25
N ILE A 116 -3.89 17.47 -4.14
CA ILE A 116 -3.28 17.84 -2.86
C ILE A 116 -2.50 19.15 -2.89
N THR A 117 -2.50 19.84 -4.02
CA THR A 117 -1.71 21.10 -4.21
C THR A 117 -2.19 22.26 -3.36
N ASP A 118 -3.37 22.18 -2.76
CA ASP A 118 -3.87 23.13 -1.77
C ASP A 118 -3.23 22.94 -0.38
N VAL A 119 -2.60 21.80 -0.15
CA VAL A 119 -1.95 21.45 1.13
C VAL A 119 -0.44 21.29 0.96
N ILE A 120 0.00 20.63 -0.11
CA ILE A 120 1.41 20.37 -0.40
C ILE A 120 1.64 20.46 -1.91
N THR A 121 2.54 21.34 -2.32
CA THR A 121 2.97 21.45 -3.71
C THR A 121 4.15 20.50 -3.99
N PRO A 122 4.48 20.22 -5.27
CA PRO A 122 5.71 19.50 -5.60
C PRO A 122 6.97 20.14 -5.02
N GLN A 123 7.01 21.47 -4.93
CA GLN A 123 8.13 22.21 -4.35
C GLN A 123 8.23 21.99 -2.84
N ASP A 124 7.11 22.08 -2.11
CA ASP A 124 7.09 21.80 -0.66
C ASP A 124 7.54 20.36 -0.38
N ALA A 125 7.08 19.40 -1.20
CA ALA A 125 7.49 18.00 -1.07
C ALA A 125 8.99 17.81 -1.30
N LEU A 126 9.56 18.50 -2.28
CA LEU A 126 10.99 18.47 -2.57
C LEU A 126 11.79 18.99 -1.36
N GLU A 127 11.42 20.16 -0.83
CA GLU A 127 12.08 20.76 0.34
C GLU A 127 12.02 19.84 1.59
N ILE A 128 10.87 19.22 1.85
CA ILE A 128 10.71 18.25 2.94
C ILE A 128 11.64 17.06 2.76
N LEU A 129 11.76 16.54 1.55
CA LEU A 129 12.61 15.39 1.26
C LEU A 129 14.10 15.74 1.35
N GLU A 130 14.53 16.90 0.84
CA GLU A 130 15.90 17.39 0.95
C GLU A 130 16.34 17.56 2.41
N ILE A 131 15.52 18.18 3.25
CA ILE A 131 15.79 18.31 4.69
C ILE A 131 15.96 16.92 5.33
N ASN A 132 15.12 15.96 4.95
CA ASN A 132 15.14 14.62 5.50
C ASN A 132 16.34 13.76 5.03
N LEU A 133 17.04 14.15 3.96
CA LEU A 133 18.26 13.44 3.53
C LEU A 133 19.34 13.44 4.62
N THR A 134 19.44 14.50 5.40
CA THR A 134 20.47 14.64 6.46
C THR A 134 20.41 13.55 7.54
N THR A 135 19.26 12.93 7.73
CA THR A 135 19.03 11.89 8.75
C THR A 135 18.72 10.51 8.15
N ARG A 136 18.79 10.38 6.82
CA ARG A 136 18.38 9.16 6.10
C ARG A 136 19.12 7.91 6.59
N GLU A 137 20.43 7.94 6.63
CA GLU A 137 21.27 6.80 7.03
C GLU A 137 20.97 6.37 8.48
N LYS A 138 20.80 7.34 9.39
CA LYS A 138 20.45 7.04 10.77
C LYS A 138 19.10 6.33 10.87
N ARG A 139 18.08 6.85 10.20
CA ARG A 139 16.73 6.24 10.20
C ARG A 139 16.72 4.86 9.55
N GLU A 140 17.48 4.66 8.47
CA GLU A 140 17.63 3.36 7.83
C GLU A 140 18.29 2.35 8.79
N SER A 141 19.38 2.73 9.47
CA SER A 141 20.03 1.90 10.47
C SER A 141 19.09 1.54 11.63
N GLU A 142 18.29 2.48 12.12
CA GLU A 142 17.30 2.23 13.16
C GLU A 142 16.25 1.21 12.71
N ILE A 143 15.70 1.35 11.50
CA ILE A 143 14.72 0.41 10.94
C ILE A 143 15.32 -0.99 10.73
N LEU A 144 16.55 -1.07 10.23
CA LEU A 144 17.24 -2.36 10.03
C LEU A 144 17.52 -3.08 11.34
N SER A 145 17.80 -2.34 12.42
CA SER A 145 18.11 -2.92 13.74
C SER A 145 16.87 -3.25 14.57
N GLN A 146 15.83 -2.45 14.50
CA GLN A 146 14.63 -2.54 15.36
C GLN A 146 13.38 -3.05 14.64
N GLY A 147 13.41 -3.09 13.32
CA GLY A 147 12.24 -3.34 12.50
C GLY A 147 11.33 -2.13 12.37
N TYR A 148 10.38 -2.21 11.47
CA TYR A 148 9.34 -1.19 11.31
C TYR A 148 8.21 -1.43 12.30
N PRO A 149 7.70 -0.40 12.99
CA PRO A 149 6.59 -0.55 13.92
C PRO A 149 5.36 -1.17 13.27
N ALA A 150 4.83 -2.20 13.88
CA ALA A 150 3.66 -2.91 13.37
C ALA A 150 2.63 -3.19 14.48
N TYR A 151 1.39 -3.39 14.08
CA TYR A 151 0.31 -3.83 14.96
C TYR A 151 -0.29 -5.16 14.47
N THR A 152 -0.86 -5.95 15.37
CA THR A 152 -1.64 -7.14 15.00
C THR A 152 -3.14 -6.83 14.96
N THR A 153 -3.83 -7.35 13.94
CA THR A 153 -5.30 -7.34 13.87
C THR A 153 -5.91 -8.70 14.13
N SER A 154 -5.11 -9.73 14.39
CA SER A 154 -5.55 -11.13 14.42
C SER A 154 -6.65 -11.39 15.47
N ALA A 155 -6.60 -10.72 16.61
CA ALA A 155 -7.59 -10.84 17.68
C ALA A 155 -8.81 -9.91 17.55
N GLY A 156 -8.76 -8.92 16.65
CA GLY A 156 -9.71 -7.81 16.63
C GLY A 156 -10.82 -7.89 15.56
N TRP A 157 -11.02 -9.02 14.90
CA TRP A 157 -12.02 -9.16 13.84
C TRP A 157 -13.44 -9.23 14.37
N LEU A 158 -14.41 -8.70 13.59
CA LEU A 158 -15.84 -8.85 13.87
C LEU A 158 -16.27 -10.32 13.77
N GLY A 159 -17.27 -10.71 14.56
CA GLY A 159 -17.84 -12.06 14.54
C GLY A 159 -17.06 -13.12 15.34
N TYR A 160 -15.96 -12.75 16.00
CA TYR A 160 -15.29 -13.67 16.92
C TYR A 160 -16.04 -13.75 18.25
N SER A 161 -16.07 -14.96 18.86
CA SER A 161 -16.56 -15.12 20.23
C SER A 161 -15.60 -14.47 21.23
N ASP A 162 -16.11 -14.14 22.41
CA ASP A 162 -15.32 -13.51 23.48
C ASP A 162 -14.11 -14.33 23.88
N GLN A 163 -14.29 -15.67 23.99
CA GLN A 163 -13.20 -16.59 24.30
C GLN A 163 -12.13 -16.59 23.21
N LYS A 164 -12.53 -16.52 21.92
CA LYS A 164 -11.59 -16.46 20.81
C LYS A 164 -10.81 -15.14 20.82
N ILE A 165 -11.47 -14.03 21.09
CA ILE A 165 -10.80 -12.71 21.21
C ILE A 165 -9.76 -12.75 22.32
N GLU A 166 -10.13 -13.24 23.51
CA GLU A 166 -9.24 -13.34 24.65
C GLU A 166 -8.04 -14.25 24.37
N SER A 167 -8.29 -15.45 23.84
CA SER A 167 -7.25 -16.42 23.49
C SER A 167 -6.23 -15.85 22.49
N LEU A 168 -6.71 -15.22 21.40
CA LEU A 168 -5.85 -14.63 20.37
C LEU A 168 -5.07 -13.42 20.89
N CYS A 169 -5.66 -12.64 21.82
CA CYS A 169 -4.94 -11.57 22.49
C CYS A 169 -3.79 -12.11 23.34
N ARG A 170 -4.03 -13.13 24.18
CA ARG A 170 -3.00 -13.76 25.01
C ARG A 170 -1.89 -14.37 24.15
N GLU A 171 -2.25 -15.14 23.14
CA GLU A 171 -1.28 -15.71 22.19
C GLU A 171 -0.41 -14.63 21.52
N SER A 172 -1.00 -13.49 21.13
CA SER A 172 -0.27 -12.39 20.54
C SER A 172 0.66 -11.71 21.55
N VAL A 173 0.23 -11.56 22.81
CA VAL A 173 1.07 -11.06 23.90
C VAL A 173 2.28 -11.96 24.13
N ASP A 174 2.07 -13.28 24.16
CA ASP A 174 3.14 -14.27 24.36
C ASP A 174 4.16 -14.24 23.19
N LYS A 175 3.72 -13.87 21.97
CA LYS A 175 4.57 -13.62 20.80
C LYS A 175 5.27 -12.26 20.82
N GLY A 176 5.08 -11.44 21.86
CA GLY A 176 5.74 -10.15 22.01
C GLY A 176 5.04 -8.96 21.32
N TRP A 177 3.81 -9.12 20.85
CA TRP A 177 3.07 -8.00 20.26
C TRP A 177 2.72 -6.94 21.30
N THR A 178 2.98 -5.68 20.97
CA THR A 178 2.73 -4.51 21.82
C THR A 178 1.61 -3.60 21.32
N HIS A 179 1.25 -3.72 20.04
CA HIS A 179 0.23 -2.90 19.39
C HIS A 179 -0.85 -3.78 18.80
N PHE A 180 -2.11 -3.45 19.11
CA PHE A 180 -3.29 -4.21 18.70
C PHE A 180 -4.29 -3.29 18.00
N LYS A 181 -5.00 -3.84 17.02
CA LYS A 181 -6.08 -3.13 16.34
C LYS A 181 -7.37 -3.94 16.38
N MET A 182 -8.46 -3.29 16.78
CA MET A 182 -9.79 -3.86 16.76
C MET A 182 -10.61 -3.29 15.59
N LYS A 183 -11.41 -4.13 14.93
CA LYS A 183 -12.45 -3.69 14.03
C LYS A 183 -13.67 -3.23 14.80
N VAL A 184 -14.18 -2.04 14.47
CA VAL A 184 -15.33 -1.41 15.10
C VAL A 184 -16.36 -1.00 14.05
N GLY A 185 -17.55 -0.56 14.49
CA GLY A 185 -18.59 0.00 13.60
C GLY A 185 -19.80 -0.92 13.40
N GLY A 186 -19.93 -1.94 14.24
CA GLY A 186 -21.16 -2.71 14.38
C GLY A 186 -22.15 -2.01 15.31
N LYS A 187 -22.37 -2.60 16.49
CA LYS A 187 -23.14 -2.00 17.59
C LYS A 187 -22.17 -1.47 18.64
N ILE A 188 -22.40 -0.28 19.13
CA ILE A 188 -21.50 0.38 20.09
C ILE A 188 -21.30 -0.43 21.38
N GLU A 189 -22.36 -1.08 21.86
CA GLU A 189 -22.31 -1.92 23.06
C GLU A 189 -21.40 -3.14 22.85
N ASP A 190 -21.44 -3.74 21.65
CA ASP A 190 -20.56 -4.85 21.28
C ASP A 190 -19.11 -4.38 21.12
N ASP A 191 -18.91 -3.21 20.56
CA ASP A 191 -17.56 -2.63 20.39
C ASP A 191 -16.94 -2.31 21.76
N ILE A 192 -17.69 -1.72 22.69
CA ILE A 192 -17.25 -1.46 24.08
C ILE A 192 -16.92 -2.77 24.79
N ARG A 193 -17.80 -3.77 24.71
CA ARG A 193 -17.59 -5.09 25.32
C ARG A 193 -16.32 -5.75 24.78
N ARG A 194 -16.16 -5.80 23.49
CA ARG A 194 -14.98 -6.39 22.82
C ARG A 194 -13.69 -5.63 23.16
N ALA A 195 -13.74 -4.30 23.18
CA ALA A 195 -12.61 -3.48 23.60
C ALA A 195 -12.20 -3.77 25.05
N SER A 196 -13.17 -3.94 25.93
CA SER A 196 -12.92 -4.30 27.34
C SER A 196 -12.26 -5.68 27.47
N ILE A 197 -12.72 -6.69 26.71
CA ILE A 197 -12.11 -8.03 26.66
C ILE A 197 -10.66 -7.93 26.19
N MET A 198 -10.43 -7.24 25.08
CA MET A 198 -9.08 -7.06 24.53
C MET A 198 -8.18 -6.33 25.53
N ARG A 199 -8.65 -5.21 26.11
CA ARG A 199 -7.89 -4.44 27.09
C ARG A 199 -7.50 -5.29 28.31
N ASN A 200 -8.41 -6.07 28.84
CA ASN A 200 -8.15 -6.97 29.96
C ASN A 200 -7.11 -8.05 29.60
N ALA A 201 -7.18 -8.60 28.39
CA ALA A 201 -6.27 -9.64 27.94
C ALA A 201 -4.86 -9.13 27.63
N ILE A 202 -4.72 -7.93 27.06
CA ILE A 202 -3.41 -7.37 26.67
C ILE A 202 -2.75 -6.53 27.79
N GLY A 203 -3.48 -6.16 28.83
CA GLY A 203 -2.99 -5.32 29.94
C GLY A 203 -2.99 -3.82 29.63
N PRO A 204 -2.67 -2.97 30.62
CA PRO A 204 -2.76 -1.51 30.49
C PRO A 204 -1.69 -0.89 29.59
N ASP A 205 -0.49 -1.47 29.53
CA ASP A 205 0.68 -0.84 28.91
C ASP A 205 0.72 -0.99 27.39
N ARG A 206 0.01 -1.98 26.84
CA ARG A 206 -0.02 -2.21 25.38
C ARG A 206 -1.03 -1.29 24.70
N LYS A 207 -0.76 -0.93 23.45
CA LYS A 207 -1.64 -0.05 22.66
C LYS A 207 -2.81 -0.85 22.05
N LEU A 208 -4.01 -0.28 22.12
CA LEU A 208 -5.23 -0.77 21.46
C LEU A 208 -5.84 0.39 20.68
#